data_e936459243a5ef31ca20c41770cba18b
#
_entry.id   e936459243a5ef31ca20c41770cba18b
#
_cell.length_a   1.000
_cell.length_b   1.000
_cell.length_c   1.000
_cell.angle_alpha   90.00
_cell.angle_beta   90.00
_cell.angle_gamma   90.00
#
_symmetry.space_group_name_H-M   'P 1'
#
loop_
_entity.id
_entity.type
_entity.pdbx_description
1 polymer ?
#
loop_
_entity_poly.entity_id
_entity_poly.type
_entity_poly.pdbx_seq_one_letter_code
_entity_poly.pdbx_strand_id
1 'polypeptide(L)'
;FAGTGSRTTRTTIGPTLLSPREITLIDTRRGSARIAIDVKPNFDLLVFIEKNPAFVSELNALAARHAQRSIVVAQDDTNAALKSLVSNNTWDDKRAVVFLDPYGMEVEWSTLEALASTKAIDVWFLFPLSGLFRQATRKLTDIDEHRRAALTRMFGCADWEEELYPDGELDLFGNTGERRRELDPQGLERYVKGRLEKIFARVLKPLALPIDSKPQRFSLFLCIANDSPEAIGLATRIGNHLLDRKRHLIVGSAI
;
A
#
# COMPACT_ATOMS: atom_id res chain seq x y z
N PHE A 1 -10.19 0.01 2.18
CA PHE A 1 -9.18 -0.75 2.98
C PHE A 1 -8.96 -0.14 4.38
N ALA A 2 -10.02 0.43 5.02
CA ALA A 2 -9.81 1.13 6.29
C ALA A 2 -9.66 0.18 7.51
N GLY A 3 -10.13 -1.06 7.38
CA GLY A 3 -10.13 -2.04 8.46
C GLY A 3 -10.97 -1.61 9.68
N THR A 4 -10.79 -2.27 10.82
CA THR A 4 -11.64 -2.08 12.02
C THR A 4 -11.20 -0.93 12.95
N GLY A 5 -10.14 -0.20 12.63
CA GLY A 5 -9.58 0.81 13.53
C GLY A 5 -8.86 0.25 14.77
N SER A 6 -8.84 -1.06 14.95
CA SER A 6 -8.04 -1.76 15.97
C SER A 6 -7.50 -3.08 15.41
N ARG A 7 -6.28 -3.44 15.82
CA ARG A 7 -5.67 -4.73 15.47
C ARG A 7 -5.42 -5.51 16.75
N THR A 8 -6.05 -6.67 16.87
CA THR A 8 -5.87 -7.56 18.01
C THR A 8 -5.01 -8.75 17.58
N THR A 9 -3.88 -8.93 18.22
CA THR A 9 -3.02 -10.11 18.05
C THR A 9 -3.18 -11.00 19.27
N ARG A 10 -3.50 -12.28 19.06
CA ARG A 10 -3.53 -13.29 20.11
C ARG A 10 -2.29 -14.14 19.99
N THR A 11 -1.47 -14.17 21.03
CA THR A 11 -0.31 -15.06 21.13
C THR A 11 -0.57 -16.05 22.25
N THR A 12 -0.70 -17.32 21.91
CA THR A 12 -0.85 -18.39 22.90
C THR A 12 0.54 -18.92 23.23
N ILE A 13 0.92 -18.83 24.50
CA ILE A 13 2.15 -19.44 25.03
C ILE A 13 1.70 -20.76 25.65
N GLY A 14 2.23 -21.87 25.11
CA GLY A 14 1.97 -23.19 25.63
C GLY A 14 2.46 -23.38 27.07
N PRO A 15 2.02 -24.44 27.76
CA PRO A 15 2.42 -24.70 29.14
C PRO A 15 3.94 -24.86 29.24
N THR A 16 4.51 -24.20 30.24
CA THR A 16 5.94 -24.30 30.58
C THR A 16 6.10 -25.00 31.92
N LEU A 17 7.33 -25.44 32.26
CA LEU A 17 7.63 -26.09 33.53
C LEU A 17 7.25 -25.24 34.76
N LEU A 18 7.25 -23.91 34.60
CA LEU A 18 6.91 -22.93 35.65
C LEU A 18 5.45 -22.46 35.60
N SER A 19 4.72 -22.75 34.51
CA SER A 19 3.30 -22.42 34.36
C SER A 19 2.60 -23.52 33.56
N PRO A 20 1.90 -24.45 34.24
CA PRO A 20 1.22 -25.56 33.57
C PRO A 20 -0.08 -25.16 32.84
N ARG A 21 -0.41 -23.86 32.79
CA ARG A 21 -1.58 -23.34 32.09
C ARG A 21 -1.17 -22.61 30.81
N GLU A 22 -1.95 -22.81 29.78
CA GLU A 22 -1.88 -22.01 28.56
C GLU A 22 -2.22 -20.55 28.87
N ILE A 23 -1.32 -19.62 28.49
CA ILE A 23 -1.54 -18.18 28.66
C ILE A 23 -1.77 -17.57 27.29
N THR A 24 -2.94 -17.02 27.06
CA THR A 24 -3.24 -16.25 25.86
C THR A 24 -2.99 -14.77 26.15
N LEU A 25 -1.94 -14.23 25.54
CA LEU A 25 -1.68 -12.79 25.53
C LEU A 25 -2.50 -12.15 24.41
N ILE A 26 -3.28 -11.14 24.77
CA ILE A 26 -4.05 -10.32 23.82
C ILE A 26 -3.37 -8.96 23.74
N ASP A 27 -2.71 -8.70 22.60
CA ASP A 27 -2.16 -7.38 22.28
C ASP A 27 -3.14 -6.66 21.34
N THR A 28 -3.69 -5.54 21.79
CA THR A 28 -4.59 -4.72 20.99
C THR A 28 -3.89 -3.42 20.61
N ARG A 29 -3.52 -3.29 19.33
CA ARG A 29 -2.90 -2.09 18.79
C ARG A 29 -3.92 -1.20 18.11
N ARG A 30 -3.69 0.12 18.15
CA ARG A 30 -4.50 1.08 17.41
C ARG A 30 -4.35 0.83 15.91
N GLY A 31 -5.47 0.70 15.21
CA GLY A 31 -5.51 0.63 13.76
C GLY A 31 -5.32 2.01 13.11
N SER A 32 -5.04 2.03 11.81
CA SER A 32 -4.79 3.24 11.03
C SER A 32 -5.92 4.28 11.12
N ALA A 33 -7.18 3.85 11.11
CA ALA A 33 -8.34 4.74 11.24
C ALA A 33 -8.33 5.51 12.57
N ARG A 34 -8.05 4.84 13.70
CA ARG A 34 -7.96 5.51 15.00
C ARG A 34 -6.78 6.46 15.06
N ILE A 35 -5.63 6.08 14.52
CA ILE A 35 -4.45 6.95 14.44
C ILE A 35 -4.79 8.21 13.63
N ALA A 36 -5.47 8.09 12.49
CA ALA A 36 -5.85 9.22 11.66
C ALA A 36 -6.82 10.19 12.37
N ILE A 37 -7.71 9.67 13.23
CA ILE A 37 -8.62 10.51 14.03
C ILE A 37 -7.86 11.31 15.10
N ASP A 38 -6.84 10.69 15.72
CA ASP A 38 -6.10 11.27 16.85
C ASP A 38 -4.97 12.23 16.42
N VAL A 39 -4.57 12.23 15.12
CA VAL A 39 -3.44 13.03 14.63
C VAL A 39 -3.67 14.53 14.82
N LYS A 40 -2.58 15.28 15.14
CA LYS A 40 -2.61 16.74 15.30
C LYS A 40 -1.55 17.40 14.39
N PRO A 41 -1.88 18.52 13.70
CA PRO A 41 -3.19 19.15 13.60
C PRO A 41 -4.23 18.22 12.95
N ASN A 42 -5.50 18.45 13.24
CA ASN A 42 -6.59 17.63 12.72
C ASN A 42 -6.75 17.81 11.21
N PHE A 43 -7.15 16.73 10.51
CA PHE A 43 -7.74 16.85 9.17
C PHE A 43 -9.15 17.48 9.27
N ASP A 44 -9.52 18.29 8.30
CA ASP A 44 -10.87 18.88 8.20
C ASP A 44 -11.91 17.80 7.91
N LEU A 45 -11.57 16.79 7.12
CA LEU A 45 -12.44 15.67 6.79
C LEU A 45 -11.62 14.38 6.77
N LEU A 46 -12.16 13.32 7.37
CA LEU A 46 -11.66 11.96 7.27
C LEU A 46 -12.67 11.11 6.50
N VAL A 47 -12.20 10.38 5.48
CA VAL A 47 -13.03 9.44 4.71
C VAL A 47 -12.46 8.04 4.89
N PHE A 48 -13.26 7.13 5.44
CA PHE A 48 -12.92 5.72 5.56
C PHE A 48 -13.73 4.93 4.54
N ILE A 49 -13.06 4.23 3.64
CA ILE A 49 -13.68 3.41 2.61
C ILE A 49 -13.41 1.95 2.95
N GLU A 50 -14.46 1.17 3.10
CA GLU A 50 -14.36 -0.24 3.47
C GLU A 50 -15.51 -1.03 2.82
N LYS A 51 -15.18 -2.19 2.25
CA LYS A 51 -16.16 -3.03 1.57
C LYS A 51 -16.89 -3.99 2.51
N ASN A 52 -16.21 -4.46 3.56
CA ASN A 52 -16.77 -5.42 4.49
C ASN A 52 -17.78 -4.75 5.45
N PRO A 53 -19.07 -5.14 5.43
CA PRO A 53 -20.10 -4.50 6.24
C PRO A 53 -19.84 -4.61 7.76
N ALA A 54 -19.18 -5.66 8.24
CA ALA A 54 -18.82 -5.79 9.64
C ALA A 54 -17.80 -4.72 10.05
N PHE A 55 -16.79 -4.48 9.21
CA PHE A 55 -15.79 -3.45 9.47
C PHE A 55 -16.36 -2.03 9.31
N VAL A 56 -17.28 -1.84 8.37
CA VAL A 56 -18.05 -0.59 8.23
C VAL A 56 -18.83 -0.28 9.51
N SER A 57 -19.49 -1.27 10.10
CA SER A 57 -20.20 -1.12 11.38
C SER A 57 -19.26 -0.67 12.51
N GLU A 58 -18.07 -1.27 12.62
CA GLU A 58 -17.08 -0.88 13.62
C GLU A 58 -16.53 0.53 13.38
N LEU A 59 -16.30 0.92 12.12
CA LEU A 59 -15.88 2.27 11.75
C LEU A 59 -16.95 3.32 12.07
N ASN A 60 -18.23 3.01 11.81
CA ASN A 60 -19.35 3.88 12.19
C ASN A 60 -19.44 4.05 13.71
N ALA A 61 -19.28 2.96 14.48
CA ALA A 61 -19.23 3.04 15.94
C ALA A 61 -18.01 3.83 16.44
N LEU A 62 -16.88 3.79 15.73
CA LEU A 62 -15.71 4.60 16.03
C LEU A 62 -15.98 6.08 15.71
N ALA A 63 -16.56 6.40 14.56
CA ALA A 63 -16.92 7.76 14.16
C ALA A 63 -17.91 8.39 15.14
N ALA A 64 -18.92 7.64 15.59
CA ALA A 64 -19.90 8.14 16.56
C ALA A 64 -19.28 8.55 17.91
N ARG A 65 -18.18 7.90 18.32
CA ARG A 65 -17.42 8.29 19.54
C ARG A 65 -16.59 9.57 19.37
N HIS A 66 -16.46 10.04 18.14
CA HIS A 66 -15.70 11.25 17.78
C HIS A 66 -16.58 12.25 17.03
N ALA A 67 -17.81 12.48 17.52
CA ALA A 67 -18.83 13.33 16.87
C ALA A 67 -18.38 14.77 16.59
N GLN A 68 -17.33 15.25 17.28
CA GLN A 68 -16.71 16.56 17.04
C GLN A 68 -15.81 16.58 15.79
N ARG A 69 -15.57 15.42 15.15
CA ARG A 69 -14.75 15.28 13.96
C ARG A 69 -15.64 15.06 12.74
N SER A 70 -15.27 15.65 11.62
CA SER A 70 -15.93 15.35 10.33
C SER A 70 -15.40 14.02 9.80
N ILE A 71 -16.18 12.95 9.97
CA ILE A 71 -15.83 11.59 9.54
C ILE A 71 -16.93 11.05 8.67
N VAL A 72 -16.56 10.55 7.49
CA VAL A 72 -17.44 9.83 6.57
C VAL A 72 -16.96 8.39 6.47
N VAL A 73 -17.88 7.45 6.62
CA VAL A 73 -17.62 6.02 6.39
C VAL A 73 -18.42 5.60 5.17
N ALA A 74 -17.71 5.19 4.11
CA ALA A 74 -18.31 4.70 2.87
C ALA A 74 -18.18 3.18 2.78
N GLN A 75 -19.33 2.50 2.62
CA GLN A 75 -19.33 1.08 2.30
C GLN A 75 -19.30 0.91 0.79
N ASP A 76 -18.11 0.73 0.22
CA ASP A 76 -17.95 0.65 -1.23
C ASP A 76 -16.65 -0.08 -1.60
N ASP A 77 -16.51 -0.41 -2.89
CA ASP A 77 -15.23 -0.77 -3.48
C ASP A 77 -14.30 0.44 -3.50
N THR A 78 -13.08 0.24 -3.01
CA THR A 78 -12.13 1.36 -2.82
C THR A 78 -11.74 2.03 -4.14
N ASN A 79 -11.58 1.25 -5.24
CA ASN A 79 -11.22 1.83 -6.54
C ASN A 79 -12.36 2.69 -7.08
N ALA A 80 -13.59 2.18 -7.01
CA ALA A 80 -14.77 2.90 -7.45
C ALA A 80 -15.00 4.18 -6.63
N ALA A 81 -14.93 4.07 -5.30
CA ALA A 81 -15.13 5.19 -4.39
C ALA A 81 -14.08 6.29 -4.58
N LEU A 82 -12.79 5.93 -4.73
CA LEU A 82 -11.72 6.91 -4.97
C LEU A 82 -11.86 7.61 -6.31
N LYS A 83 -12.15 6.86 -7.39
CA LYS A 83 -12.39 7.45 -8.72
C LYS A 83 -13.59 8.40 -8.68
N SER A 84 -14.68 8.02 -8.01
CA SER A 84 -15.85 8.87 -7.80
C SER A 84 -15.52 10.11 -6.97
N LEU A 85 -14.75 9.99 -5.91
CA LEU A 85 -14.30 11.11 -5.09
C LEU A 85 -13.47 12.11 -5.91
N VAL A 86 -12.58 11.61 -6.76
CA VAL A 86 -11.77 12.45 -7.65
C VAL A 86 -12.65 13.20 -8.65
N SER A 87 -13.57 12.50 -9.32
CA SER A 87 -14.38 13.07 -10.40
C SER A 87 -15.47 14.04 -9.91
N ASN A 88 -15.97 13.84 -8.68
CA ASN A 88 -17.06 14.64 -8.12
C ASN A 88 -16.59 15.87 -7.31
N ASN A 89 -15.28 16.13 -7.25
CA ASN A 89 -14.72 17.26 -6.53
C ASN A 89 -13.78 18.09 -7.40
N THR A 90 -13.72 19.40 -7.10
CA THR A 90 -12.65 20.28 -7.56
C THR A 90 -11.49 20.23 -6.57
N TRP A 91 -10.27 20.30 -7.08
CA TRP A 91 -9.04 20.13 -6.30
C TRP A 91 -8.17 21.38 -6.25
N ASP A 92 -8.66 22.52 -6.71
CA ASP A 92 -7.90 23.78 -6.78
C ASP A 92 -7.51 24.30 -5.39
N ASP A 93 -8.46 24.25 -4.45
CA ASP A 93 -8.35 24.75 -3.08
C ASP A 93 -8.23 23.64 -2.01
N LYS A 94 -8.27 22.38 -2.43
CA LYS A 94 -8.23 21.22 -1.55
C LYS A 94 -6.91 20.48 -1.64
N ARG A 95 -6.50 19.88 -0.53
CA ARG A 95 -5.36 18.95 -0.49
C ARG A 95 -5.78 17.72 0.31
N ALA A 96 -5.35 16.56 -0.14
CA ALA A 96 -5.65 15.32 0.54
C ALA A 96 -4.44 14.38 0.60
N VAL A 97 -4.49 13.48 1.56
CA VAL A 97 -3.59 12.34 1.66
C VAL A 97 -4.43 11.08 1.64
N VAL A 98 -4.11 10.17 0.75
CA VAL A 98 -4.74 8.84 0.66
C VAL A 98 -3.76 7.80 1.18
N PHE A 99 -4.20 6.97 2.12
CA PHE A 99 -3.45 5.81 2.59
C PHE A 99 -4.09 4.53 2.01
N LEU A 100 -3.33 3.84 1.14
CA LEU A 100 -3.74 2.59 0.51
C LEU A 100 -3.06 1.41 1.20
N ASP A 101 -3.84 0.59 1.89
CA ASP A 101 -3.42 -0.66 2.55
C ASP A 101 -4.27 -1.83 2.02
N PRO A 102 -4.05 -2.27 0.75
CA PRO A 102 -4.89 -3.25 0.10
C PRO A 102 -4.70 -4.68 0.65
N TYR A 103 -5.77 -5.47 0.60
CA TYR A 103 -5.66 -6.91 0.70
C TYR A 103 -5.16 -7.48 -0.64
N GLY A 104 -3.85 -7.83 -0.70
CA GLY A 104 -3.27 -8.32 -1.94
C GLY A 104 -3.11 -7.24 -3.01
N MET A 105 -3.36 -7.58 -4.27
CA MET A 105 -3.11 -6.73 -5.44
C MET A 105 -4.41 -6.09 -5.96
N GLU A 106 -5.23 -5.52 -5.07
CA GLU A 106 -6.56 -5.02 -5.40
C GLU A 106 -6.57 -3.57 -5.90
N VAL A 107 -5.49 -2.80 -5.68
CA VAL A 107 -5.40 -1.43 -6.19
C VAL A 107 -5.22 -1.46 -7.71
N GLU A 108 -6.13 -0.82 -8.43
CA GLU A 108 -6.05 -0.67 -9.87
C GLU A 108 -5.13 0.50 -10.25
N TRP A 109 -4.39 0.32 -11.35
CA TRP A 109 -3.53 1.39 -11.88
C TRP A 109 -4.32 2.65 -12.21
N SER A 110 -5.50 2.49 -12.82
CA SER A 110 -6.40 3.60 -13.15
C SER A 110 -6.83 4.44 -11.93
N THR A 111 -6.87 3.82 -10.74
CA THR A 111 -7.11 4.55 -9.49
C THR A 111 -5.93 5.43 -9.11
N LEU A 112 -4.70 4.91 -9.25
CA LEU A 112 -3.48 5.68 -8.99
C LEU A 112 -3.35 6.84 -9.98
N GLU A 113 -3.65 6.62 -11.27
CA GLU A 113 -3.68 7.67 -12.30
C GLU A 113 -4.69 8.77 -11.97
N ALA A 114 -5.90 8.37 -11.57
CA ALA A 114 -6.94 9.33 -11.16
C ALA A 114 -6.49 10.17 -9.97
N LEU A 115 -5.89 9.58 -8.94
CA LEU A 115 -5.36 10.31 -7.79
C LEU A 115 -4.23 11.27 -8.19
N ALA A 116 -3.27 10.79 -8.99
CA ALA A 116 -2.13 11.57 -9.45
C ALA A 116 -2.56 12.77 -10.32
N SER A 117 -3.57 12.59 -11.19
CA SER A 117 -4.06 13.64 -12.10
C SER A 117 -4.63 14.86 -11.38
N THR A 118 -5.05 14.72 -10.12
CA THR A 118 -5.53 15.85 -9.31
C THR A 118 -4.46 16.86 -8.98
N LYS A 119 -3.17 16.47 -8.97
CA LYS A 119 -2.04 17.26 -8.47
C LYS A 119 -2.22 17.80 -7.05
N ALA A 120 -3.16 17.23 -6.31
CA ALA A 120 -3.59 17.67 -4.97
C ALA A 120 -3.66 16.55 -3.95
N ILE A 121 -3.55 15.28 -4.39
CA ILE A 121 -3.70 14.10 -3.55
C ILE A 121 -2.39 13.33 -3.50
N ASP A 122 -1.69 13.42 -2.38
CA ASP A 122 -0.51 12.58 -2.13
C ASP A 122 -0.95 11.19 -1.64
N VAL A 123 -0.20 10.16 -2.04
CA VAL A 123 -0.56 8.77 -1.76
C VAL A 123 0.52 8.06 -0.96
N TRP A 124 0.16 7.57 0.21
CA TRP A 124 0.91 6.54 0.92
C TRP A 124 0.40 5.18 0.46
N PHE A 125 1.24 4.43 -0.21
CA PHE A 125 0.89 3.14 -0.77
C PHE A 125 1.69 2.00 -0.12
N LEU A 126 1.00 1.20 0.69
CA LEU A 126 1.56 -0.01 1.25
C LEU A 126 1.48 -1.13 0.20
N PHE A 127 2.47 -1.14 -0.67
CA PHE A 127 2.52 -2.05 -1.82
C PHE A 127 2.86 -3.48 -1.38
N PRO A 128 2.05 -4.50 -1.75
CA PRO A 128 2.21 -5.89 -1.34
C PRO A 128 3.30 -6.60 -2.18
N LEU A 129 4.57 -6.28 -1.97
CA LEU A 129 5.70 -6.80 -2.74
C LEU A 129 5.74 -8.33 -2.79
N SER A 130 5.49 -9.00 -1.66
CA SER A 130 5.43 -10.47 -1.63
C SER A 130 4.26 -11.04 -2.42
N GLY A 131 3.17 -10.30 -2.54
CA GLY A 131 2.03 -10.63 -3.40
C GLY A 131 2.42 -10.60 -4.87
N LEU A 132 3.03 -9.48 -5.30
CA LEU A 132 3.57 -9.34 -6.65
C LEU A 132 4.56 -10.47 -6.97
N PHE A 133 5.53 -10.72 -6.08
CA PHE A 133 6.54 -11.76 -6.29
C PHE A 133 5.94 -13.15 -6.51
N ARG A 134 4.83 -13.47 -5.83
CA ARG A 134 4.10 -14.74 -6.02
C ARG A 134 3.27 -14.78 -7.30
N GLN A 135 2.66 -13.66 -7.69
CA GLN A 135 1.84 -13.58 -8.90
C GLN A 135 2.71 -13.57 -10.16
N ALA A 136 3.77 -12.77 -10.17
CA ALA A 136 4.78 -12.77 -11.23
C ALA A 136 5.74 -13.94 -11.01
N THR A 137 5.32 -15.14 -11.36
CA THR A 137 6.10 -16.40 -11.24
C THR A 137 7.45 -16.30 -11.96
N ARG A 138 8.35 -17.26 -11.73
CA ARG A 138 9.67 -17.21 -12.37
C ARG A 138 9.61 -17.42 -13.89
N LYS A 139 8.68 -18.25 -14.35
CA LYS A 139 8.45 -18.53 -15.76
C LYS A 139 7.18 -17.87 -16.23
N LEU A 140 7.19 -17.26 -17.40
CA LEU A 140 6.00 -16.64 -17.98
C LEU A 140 4.89 -17.67 -18.25
N THR A 141 5.28 -18.89 -18.63
CA THR A 141 4.35 -20.01 -18.88
C THR A 141 3.56 -20.45 -17.64
N ASP A 142 4.05 -20.17 -16.44
CA ASP A 142 3.37 -20.50 -15.18
C ASP A 142 2.36 -19.44 -14.75
N ILE A 143 2.21 -18.35 -15.52
CA ILE A 143 1.23 -17.30 -15.29
C ILE A 143 -0.07 -17.67 -16.00
N ASP A 144 -1.04 -18.12 -15.24
CA ASP A 144 -2.39 -18.36 -15.73
C ASP A 144 -3.12 -17.04 -16.09
N GLU A 145 -4.26 -17.16 -16.75
CA GLU A 145 -5.05 -16.02 -17.21
C GLU A 145 -5.52 -15.11 -16.05
N HIS A 146 -5.87 -15.71 -14.91
CA HIS A 146 -6.31 -14.94 -13.74
C HIS A 146 -5.17 -14.07 -13.16
N ARG A 147 -3.97 -14.64 -13.04
CA ARG A 147 -2.78 -13.89 -12.59
C ARG A 147 -2.39 -12.83 -13.61
N ARG A 148 -2.46 -13.14 -14.90
CA ARG A 148 -2.19 -12.20 -15.99
C ARG A 148 -3.13 -11.01 -15.92
N ALA A 149 -4.42 -11.25 -15.78
CA ALA A 149 -5.42 -10.20 -15.62
C ALA A 149 -5.18 -9.33 -14.37
N ALA A 150 -4.80 -9.96 -13.24
CA ALA A 150 -4.48 -9.25 -12.01
C ALA A 150 -3.24 -8.35 -12.15
N LEU A 151 -2.17 -8.86 -12.79
CA LEU A 151 -0.95 -8.09 -13.06
C LEU A 151 -1.23 -6.93 -14.02
N THR A 152 -1.95 -7.20 -15.12
CA THR A 152 -2.32 -6.16 -16.11
C THR A 152 -3.16 -5.06 -15.46
N ARG A 153 -4.14 -5.40 -14.62
CA ARG A 153 -4.95 -4.42 -13.88
C ARG A 153 -4.10 -3.59 -12.91
N MET A 154 -3.18 -4.23 -12.19
CA MET A 154 -2.29 -3.56 -11.26
C MET A 154 -1.28 -2.65 -11.94
N PHE A 155 -0.76 -3.04 -13.12
CA PHE A 155 0.22 -2.25 -13.88
C PHE A 155 -0.42 -1.30 -14.91
N GLY A 156 -1.69 -1.47 -15.22
CA GLY A 156 -2.44 -0.64 -16.16
C GLY A 156 -2.13 -0.88 -17.64
N CYS A 157 -1.25 -1.83 -17.96
CA CYS A 157 -0.86 -2.18 -19.32
C CYS A 157 -0.42 -3.63 -19.39
N ALA A 158 -0.24 -4.17 -20.60
CA ALA A 158 0.29 -5.52 -20.82
C ALA A 158 1.81 -5.55 -20.98
N ASP A 159 2.47 -4.41 -21.13
CA ASP A 159 3.90 -4.27 -21.41
C ASP A 159 4.79 -4.88 -20.31
N TRP A 160 4.21 -5.10 -19.11
CA TRP A 160 4.90 -5.76 -18.02
C TRP A 160 5.41 -7.16 -18.39
N GLU A 161 4.79 -7.83 -19.37
CA GLU A 161 5.24 -9.16 -19.82
C GLU A 161 6.59 -9.07 -20.51
N GLU A 162 6.80 -8.06 -21.34
CA GLU A 162 8.07 -7.84 -22.04
C GLU A 162 9.13 -7.28 -21.08
N GLU A 163 8.72 -6.34 -20.20
CA GLU A 163 9.61 -5.68 -19.24
C GLU A 163 10.11 -6.62 -18.14
N LEU A 164 9.27 -7.55 -17.65
CA LEU A 164 9.64 -8.50 -16.59
C LEU A 164 10.14 -9.86 -17.11
N TYR A 165 9.78 -10.22 -18.34
CA TYR A 165 10.12 -11.50 -18.96
C TYR A 165 10.72 -11.27 -20.33
N PRO A 166 11.96 -10.79 -20.40
CA PRO A 166 12.63 -10.58 -21.68
C PRO A 166 12.72 -11.89 -22.46
N ASP A 167 12.87 -11.80 -23.77
CA ASP A 167 13.08 -12.96 -24.61
C ASP A 167 14.34 -13.71 -24.16
N GLY A 168 14.24 -15.04 -24.09
CA GLY A 168 15.38 -15.89 -23.75
C GLY A 168 16.48 -15.81 -24.82
N GLU A 169 17.70 -16.14 -24.43
CA GLU A 169 18.80 -16.29 -25.40
C GLU A 169 18.42 -17.32 -26.45
N LEU A 170 18.80 -17.05 -27.72
CA LEU A 170 18.63 -17.98 -28.80
C LEU A 170 19.58 -19.18 -28.59
N ASP A 171 19.05 -20.38 -28.73
CA ASP A 171 19.88 -21.59 -28.77
C ASP A 171 20.66 -21.67 -30.10
N LEU A 172 21.56 -22.67 -30.22
CA LEU A 172 22.33 -22.92 -31.42
C LEU A 172 21.48 -23.25 -32.67
N PHE A 173 20.18 -23.53 -32.46
CA PHE A 173 19.21 -23.85 -33.51
C PHE A 173 18.26 -22.71 -33.82
N GLY A 174 18.45 -21.55 -33.19
CA GLY A 174 17.63 -20.36 -33.39
C GLY A 174 16.29 -20.36 -32.64
N ASN A 175 16.10 -21.29 -31.69
CA ASN A 175 14.90 -21.28 -30.85
C ASN A 175 15.08 -20.30 -29.69
N THR A 176 14.07 -19.50 -29.42
CA THR A 176 14.03 -18.64 -28.22
C THR A 176 13.86 -19.50 -26.98
N GLY A 177 14.74 -19.30 -26.01
CA GLY A 177 14.62 -19.93 -24.69
C GLY A 177 13.33 -19.52 -23.96
N GLU A 178 13.01 -20.26 -22.90
CA GLU A 178 11.86 -19.97 -22.05
C GLU A 178 11.98 -18.57 -21.42
N ARG A 179 10.96 -17.72 -21.57
CA ARG A 179 10.93 -16.37 -20.98
C ARG A 179 10.84 -16.46 -19.46
N ARG A 180 11.83 -15.93 -18.78
CA ARG A 180 11.96 -16.00 -17.32
C ARG A 180 12.16 -14.62 -16.72
N ARG A 181 11.50 -14.40 -15.56
CA ARG A 181 11.75 -13.23 -14.76
C ARG A 181 13.07 -13.37 -14.02
N GLU A 182 14.00 -12.46 -14.28
CA GLU A 182 15.29 -12.38 -13.61
C GLU A 182 15.26 -11.50 -12.36
N LEU A 183 14.30 -10.58 -12.30
CA LEU A 183 14.19 -9.62 -11.19
C LEU A 183 13.91 -10.33 -9.87
N ASP A 184 14.77 -10.08 -8.90
CA ASP A 184 14.56 -10.38 -7.49
C ASP A 184 13.49 -9.45 -6.85
N PRO A 185 13.10 -9.61 -5.58
CA PRO A 185 12.14 -8.73 -4.95
C PRO A 185 12.52 -7.24 -5.00
N GLN A 186 13.81 -6.93 -4.88
CA GLN A 186 14.30 -5.55 -4.96
C GLN A 186 14.23 -5.01 -6.39
N GLY A 187 14.45 -5.85 -7.39
CA GLY A 187 14.26 -5.52 -8.80
C GLY A 187 12.79 -5.18 -9.09
N LEU A 188 11.86 -6.01 -8.59
CA LEU A 188 10.43 -5.74 -8.70
C LEU A 188 10.01 -4.45 -7.97
N GLU A 189 10.57 -4.16 -6.79
CA GLU A 189 10.31 -2.91 -6.08
C GLU A 189 10.77 -1.69 -6.92
N ARG A 190 11.97 -1.77 -7.51
CA ARG A 190 12.46 -0.70 -8.42
C ARG A 190 11.58 -0.55 -9.65
N TYR A 191 11.12 -1.66 -10.22
CA TYR A 191 10.21 -1.66 -11.35
C TYR A 191 8.90 -0.92 -11.02
N VAL A 192 8.25 -1.29 -9.92
CA VAL A 192 7.03 -0.63 -9.44
C VAL A 192 7.27 0.86 -9.19
N LYS A 193 8.38 1.21 -8.53
CA LYS A 193 8.76 2.61 -8.30
C LYS A 193 8.87 3.39 -9.61
N GLY A 194 9.59 2.84 -10.60
CA GLY A 194 9.74 3.48 -11.91
C GLY A 194 8.41 3.68 -12.64
N ARG A 195 7.46 2.76 -12.47
CA ARG A 195 6.10 2.95 -13.02
C ARG A 195 5.35 4.07 -12.30
N LEU A 196 5.38 4.11 -10.97
CA LEU A 196 4.75 5.18 -10.18
C LEU A 196 5.34 6.56 -10.53
N GLU A 197 6.63 6.64 -10.82
CA GLU A 197 7.32 7.88 -11.25
C GLU A 197 6.87 8.38 -12.63
N LYS A 198 6.17 7.55 -13.43
CA LYS A 198 5.57 7.99 -14.70
C LYS A 198 4.28 8.81 -14.50
N ILE A 199 3.59 8.66 -13.36
CA ILE A 199 2.30 9.31 -13.10
C ILE A 199 2.34 10.32 -11.95
N PHE A 200 3.21 10.13 -10.95
CA PHE A 200 3.38 11.07 -9.85
C PHE A 200 4.57 11.99 -10.08
N ALA A 201 4.48 13.23 -9.63
CA ALA A 201 5.55 14.21 -9.74
C ALA A 201 6.84 13.78 -9.02
N ARG A 202 6.69 13.03 -7.92
CA ARG A 202 7.82 12.47 -7.17
C ARG A 202 7.39 11.21 -6.43
N VAL A 203 8.26 10.18 -6.44
CA VAL A 203 8.10 8.98 -5.61
C VAL A 203 9.36 8.81 -4.76
N LEU A 204 9.20 8.77 -3.44
CA LEU A 204 10.34 8.63 -2.54
C LEU A 204 10.85 7.18 -2.52
N LYS A 205 12.08 7.02 -2.01
CA LYS A 205 12.62 5.68 -1.72
C LYS A 205 11.70 4.99 -0.72
N PRO A 206 11.16 3.79 -1.05
CA PRO A 206 10.21 3.13 -0.16
C PRO A 206 10.88 2.60 1.10
N LEU A 207 10.07 2.48 2.16
CA LEU A 207 10.45 1.76 3.37
C LEU A 207 10.08 0.29 3.21
N ALA A 208 11.07 -0.58 3.31
CA ALA A 208 10.86 -2.02 3.32
C ALA A 208 10.22 -2.49 4.63
N LEU A 209 9.14 -3.28 4.56
CA LEU A 209 8.43 -3.80 5.72
C LEU A 209 8.30 -5.33 5.66
N PRO A 210 8.40 -6.04 6.80
CA PRO A 210 8.78 -5.52 8.12
C PRO A 210 10.22 -4.98 8.16
N ILE A 211 10.48 -4.04 9.08
CA ILE A 211 11.78 -3.33 9.14
C ILE A 211 12.90 -4.24 9.66
N ASP A 212 12.56 -5.09 10.60
CA ASP A 212 13.44 -5.89 11.46
C ASP A 212 13.55 -7.37 11.05
N SER A 213 12.80 -7.79 10.05
CA SER A 213 12.75 -9.19 9.63
C SER A 213 12.72 -9.39 8.11
N LYS A 214 13.14 -10.58 7.68
CA LYS A 214 13.08 -11.02 6.28
C LYS A 214 12.19 -12.26 6.17
N PRO A 215 11.59 -12.51 5.01
CA PRO A 215 11.67 -11.71 3.78
C PRO A 215 10.83 -10.44 3.86
N GLN A 216 11.21 -9.42 3.07
CA GLN A 216 10.40 -8.21 2.86
C GLN A 216 9.03 -8.60 2.30
N ARG A 217 7.97 -8.09 2.92
CA ARG A 217 6.59 -8.39 2.49
C ARG A 217 5.94 -7.23 1.77
N PHE A 218 6.25 -6.01 2.21
CA PHE A 218 5.65 -4.78 1.68
C PHE A 218 6.73 -3.74 1.41
N SER A 219 6.39 -2.81 0.52
CA SER A 219 7.14 -1.58 0.28
C SER A 219 6.20 -0.41 0.53
N LEU A 220 6.48 0.43 1.53
CA LEU A 220 5.69 1.63 1.78
C LEU A 220 6.24 2.77 0.94
N PHE A 221 5.51 3.13 -0.12
CA PHE A 221 5.82 4.26 -0.99
C PHE A 221 5.12 5.53 -0.49
N LEU A 222 5.78 6.68 -0.64
CA LEU A 222 5.14 7.99 -0.66
C LEU A 222 5.22 8.54 -2.08
N CYS A 223 4.05 8.74 -2.69
CA CYS A 223 3.88 9.29 -4.03
C CYS A 223 3.30 10.69 -3.90
N ILE A 224 4.03 11.70 -4.42
CA ILE A 224 3.68 13.12 -4.35
C ILE A 224 3.07 13.51 -5.68
N ALA A 225 1.82 13.98 -5.68
CA ALA A 225 1.11 14.33 -6.90
C ALA A 225 1.32 15.80 -7.31
N ASN A 226 1.51 16.70 -6.35
CA ASN A 226 1.74 18.12 -6.62
C ASN A 226 3.10 18.33 -7.28
N ASP A 227 3.11 18.96 -8.45
CA ASP A 227 4.30 19.17 -9.28
C ASP A 227 5.03 20.50 -8.99
N SER A 228 4.54 21.32 -8.04
CA SER A 228 5.27 22.54 -7.65
C SER A 228 6.56 22.20 -6.89
N PRO A 229 7.68 22.89 -7.17
CA PRO A 229 8.95 22.65 -6.49
C PRO A 229 8.85 22.77 -4.96
N GLU A 230 8.07 23.72 -4.47
CA GLU A 230 7.86 23.98 -3.04
C GLU A 230 7.14 22.81 -2.36
N ALA A 231 6.06 22.30 -2.97
CA ALA A 231 5.31 21.16 -2.46
C ALA A 231 6.17 19.89 -2.47
N ILE A 232 6.87 19.61 -3.60
CA ILE A 232 7.80 18.49 -3.69
C ILE A 232 8.88 18.59 -2.61
N GLY A 233 9.48 19.79 -2.43
CA GLY A 233 10.52 20.01 -1.44
C GLY A 233 10.04 19.75 0.00
N LEU A 234 8.87 20.27 0.36
CA LEU A 234 8.27 20.07 1.68
C LEU A 234 7.91 18.59 1.92
N ALA A 235 7.13 17.99 1.02
CA ALA A 235 6.70 16.60 1.13
C ALA A 235 7.89 15.62 1.14
N THR A 236 8.94 15.90 0.36
CA THR A 236 10.18 15.09 0.37
C THR A 236 10.87 15.15 1.73
N ARG A 237 11.00 16.32 2.37
CA ARG A 237 11.63 16.44 3.70
C ARG A 237 10.85 15.66 4.75
N ILE A 238 9.51 15.84 4.78
CA ILE A 238 8.64 15.13 5.72
C ILE A 238 8.69 13.62 5.46
N GLY A 239 8.53 13.23 4.20
CA GLY A 239 8.50 11.82 3.80
C GLY A 239 9.81 11.09 4.09
N ASN A 240 10.96 11.68 3.79
CA ASN A 240 12.26 11.08 4.10
C ASN A 240 12.45 10.89 5.61
N HIS A 241 11.96 11.84 6.42
CA HIS A 241 12.00 11.72 7.86
C HIS A 241 11.14 10.54 8.38
N LEU A 242 9.96 10.34 7.79
CA LEU A 242 9.04 9.26 8.14
C LEU A 242 9.49 7.89 7.58
N LEU A 243 10.17 7.88 6.43
CA LEU A 243 10.65 6.65 5.77
C LEU A 243 12.06 6.24 6.24
N ASP A 244 12.70 6.99 7.14
CA ASP A 244 14.04 6.65 7.64
C ASP A 244 13.99 5.37 8.51
N ARG A 245 14.50 4.28 7.92
CA ARG A 245 14.57 2.97 8.58
C ARG A 245 15.31 3.02 9.94
N LYS A 246 16.36 3.81 10.05
CA LYS A 246 17.17 3.89 11.29
C LYS A 246 16.35 4.42 12.47
N ARG A 247 15.45 5.36 12.23
CA ARG A 247 14.54 5.89 13.25
C ARG A 247 13.61 4.84 13.82
N HIS A 248 13.03 4.02 12.94
CA HIS A 248 12.08 3.00 13.36
C HIS A 248 12.73 1.88 14.18
N LEU A 249 14.01 1.57 13.92
CA LEU A 249 14.77 0.59 14.71
C LEU A 249 15.08 1.11 16.12
N ILE A 250 15.32 2.41 16.29
CA ILE A 250 15.60 3.02 17.60
C ILE A 250 14.34 3.02 18.48
N VAL A 251 13.18 3.32 17.92
CA VAL A 251 11.90 3.35 18.66
C VAL A 251 11.45 1.93 19.07
N GLY A 252 11.72 0.92 18.24
CA GLY A 252 11.39 -0.49 18.52
C GLY A 252 12.26 -1.12 19.65
N SER A 253 13.41 -0.52 19.96
CA SER A 253 14.30 -0.99 21.05
C SER A 253 13.98 -0.37 22.41
N ALA A 254 13.03 0.56 22.48
CA ALA A 254 12.69 1.33 23.68
C ALA A 254 11.29 0.98 24.26
N ILE A 255 10.69 -0.16 23.84
CA ILE A 255 9.40 -0.64 24.35
C ILE A 255 9.55 -2.06 24.90
#